data_d08d88686f869d44ed3947e823b9e861
#
_entry.id   d08d88686f869d44ed3947e823b9e861
#
_cell.length_a   1.000
_cell.length_b   1.000
_cell.length_c   1.000
_cell.angle_alpha   90.00
_cell.angle_beta   90.00
_cell.angle_gamma   90.00
#
_symmetry.space_group_name_H-M   'P 1'
#
loop_
_entity.id
_entity.type
_entity.pdbx_description
1 polymer ?
#
loop_
_entity_poly.entity_id
_entity_poly.type
_entity_poly.pdbx_seq_one_letter_code
_entity_poly.pdbx_strand_id
1 'polypeptide(L)'
;MGSRKKTNRRRLGIAAVAGCAAVAAVPALLTVADGATKPSQAVAVPAYLYPGSGGWTSLEGAGLLVANPDSGPGDGRDATYAGAIKRAHDSGSKVIGYVDTGYFGTTGWDAPGGGSSTKSWLGAIERNIDTWYASYGSSGLGGVFFDDALNKCGPEPGSTQYVGLYKKIRDYVKSKDSSAQVVINPGTGTDKCYADAADTLVTFEGSYASYQDFKPQPWEMSADPSKIWHLVYETDASRMSEAVSLSKQRNAGYVYVTDEDNTPADGEAWGNPWDSVPSFWSKETEAVSKN
;
A
#
# COMPACT_ATOMS: atom_id res chain seq x y z
N MET A 1 -32.82 66.20 27.11
CA MET A 1 -33.73 65.88 28.17
C MET A 1 -33.25 64.57 28.75
N GLY A 2 -32.51 64.56 29.80
CA GLY A 2 -32.79 64.69 31.19
C GLY A 2 -33.13 63.33 31.75
N SER A 3 -32.63 62.76 32.69
CA SER A 3 -32.14 63.18 33.98
C SER A 3 -31.36 62.08 34.70
N ARG A 4 -30.35 62.50 35.35
CA ARG A 4 -29.57 61.86 36.43
C ARG A 4 -30.49 61.28 37.53
N LYS A 5 -30.03 60.21 38.21
CA LYS A 5 -29.95 60.23 39.68
C LYS A 5 -28.91 59.29 40.23
N LYS A 6 -28.16 59.85 41.14
CA LYS A 6 -27.06 59.41 42.03
C LYS A 6 -27.57 58.63 43.23
N THR A 7 -26.59 57.95 43.83
CA THR A 7 -26.29 57.77 45.32
C THR A 7 -26.82 56.43 45.85
N ASN A 8 -26.11 55.68 46.69
CA ASN A 8 -25.27 56.05 47.82
C ASN A 8 -24.39 54.88 48.30
N ARG A 9 -23.28 55.22 48.86
CA ARG A 9 -22.28 54.40 49.56
C ARG A 9 -22.88 53.75 50.83
N ARG A 10 -22.41 52.55 51.19
CA ARG A 10 -22.06 52.21 52.57
C ARG A 10 -20.87 51.31 52.65
N ARG A 11 -19.83 51.74 53.36
CA ARG A 11 -18.66 51.01 53.79
C ARG A 11 -18.97 50.29 55.11
N LEU A 12 -18.45 49.08 55.28
CA LEU A 12 -18.02 48.50 56.60
C LEU A 12 -17.21 47.25 56.12
N GLY A 13 -16.01 46.95 56.45
CA GLY A 13 -15.28 47.08 57.67
C GLY A 13 -14.77 45.69 58.04
N ILE A 14 -13.56 45.35 57.63
CA ILE A 14 -12.46 44.57 58.23
C ILE A 14 -12.82 43.30 59.04
N ALA A 15 -12.28 42.15 58.60
CA ALA A 15 -11.54 41.20 59.45
C ALA A 15 -10.60 40.35 58.61
N ALA A 16 -9.30 40.53 58.84
CA ALA A 16 -8.26 39.66 58.26
C ALA A 16 -8.18 38.38 59.12
N VAL A 17 -8.28 37.22 58.48
CA VAL A 17 -7.86 35.95 59.06
C VAL A 17 -6.79 35.36 58.12
N ALA A 18 -5.54 35.38 58.61
CA ALA A 18 -4.43 34.72 57.96
C ALA A 18 -4.56 33.19 58.15
N GLY A 19 -4.96 32.50 57.13
CA GLY A 19 -4.91 31.03 57.04
C GLY A 19 -3.76 30.62 56.13
N CYS A 20 -2.66 30.12 56.69
CA CYS A 20 -1.62 29.43 55.94
C CYS A 20 -2.17 28.15 55.33
N ALA A 21 -2.51 28.17 54.05
CA ALA A 21 -2.75 26.96 53.28
C ALA A 21 -1.40 26.47 52.71
N ALA A 22 -0.89 25.41 53.27
CA ALA A 22 0.23 24.66 52.69
C ALA A 22 -0.24 24.05 51.38
N VAL A 23 0.25 24.59 50.25
CA VAL A 23 0.05 23.98 48.94
C VAL A 23 0.99 22.78 48.86
N ALA A 24 0.48 21.57 49.06
CA ALA A 24 1.17 20.36 48.73
C ALA A 24 1.28 20.29 47.20
N ALA A 25 2.50 20.51 46.66
CA ALA A 25 2.81 20.26 45.29
C ALA A 25 2.74 18.74 45.03
N VAL A 26 1.68 18.29 44.40
CA VAL A 26 1.61 16.95 43.85
C VAL A 26 2.53 16.92 42.61
N PRO A 27 3.57 16.08 42.59
CA PRO A 27 4.34 15.94 41.37
C PRO A 27 3.41 15.35 40.32
N ALA A 28 3.17 16.08 39.22
CA ALA A 28 2.56 15.54 38.04
C ALA A 28 3.50 14.46 37.52
N LEU A 29 3.12 13.17 37.68
CA LEU A 29 3.70 12.09 36.90
C LEU A 29 3.40 12.41 35.43
N LEU A 30 4.41 12.90 34.72
CA LEU A 30 4.43 12.82 33.27
C LEU A 30 4.43 11.34 32.94
N THR A 31 3.25 10.78 32.67
CA THR A 31 3.15 9.54 31.94
C THR A 31 3.74 9.82 30.56
N VAL A 32 4.98 9.37 30.36
CA VAL A 32 5.53 9.23 29.00
C VAL A 32 4.54 8.33 28.31
N ALA A 33 3.81 8.88 27.33
CA ALA A 33 2.98 8.07 26.45
C ALA A 33 3.90 7.00 25.85
N ASP A 34 3.65 5.74 26.18
CA ASP A 34 4.30 4.61 25.55
C ASP A 34 4.28 4.86 24.06
N GLY A 35 5.47 4.83 23.44
CA GLY A 35 5.62 5.06 22.02
C GLY A 35 4.65 4.15 21.30
N ALA A 36 3.80 4.71 20.45
CA ALA A 36 2.93 3.95 19.59
C ALA A 36 3.79 2.89 18.90
N THR A 37 3.53 1.62 19.19
CA THR A 37 4.22 0.51 18.53
C THR A 37 4.00 0.71 17.04
N LYS A 38 5.11 0.84 16.26
CA LYS A 38 5.00 0.87 14.80
C LYS A 38 4.13 -0.33 14.38
N PRO A 39 3.19 -0.14 13.43
CA PRO A 39 2.43 -1.26 12.90
C PRO A 39 3.41 -2.35 12.45
N SER A 40 3.12 -3.60 12.79
CA SER A 40 3.94 -4.73 12.39
C SER A 40 4.00 -4.81 10.86
N GLN A 41 5.20 -4.98 10.31
CA GLN A 41 5.37 -5.20 8.88
C GLN A 41 4.67 -6.51 8.48
N ALA A 42 4.12 -6.57 7.28
CA ALA A 42 3.48 -7.76 6.73
C ALA A 42 4.14 -8.20 5.42
N VAL A 43 4.10 -9.49 5.12
CA VAL A 43 4.46 -10.00 3.80
C VAL A 43 3.31 -9.71 2.85
N ALA A 44 3.64 -9.10 1.70
CA ALA A 44 2.70 -8.84 0.62
C ALA A 44 3.29 -9.39 -0.69
N VAL A 45 2.55 -10.27 -1.39
CA VAL A 45 3.08 -11.10 -2.47
C VAL A 45 2.37 -10.82 -3.78
N PRO A 46 3.09 -10.47 -4.86
CA PRO A 46 2.59 -10.62 -6.22
C PRO A 46 2.47 -12.13 -6.55
N ALA A 47 1.30 -12.74 -6.32
CA ALA A 47 1.12 -14.18 -6.45
C ALA A 47 0.76 -14.54 -7.91
N TYR A 48 1.71 -14.33 -8.84
CA TYR A 48 1.51 -14.56 -10.29
C TYR A 48 1.67 -16.01 -10.71
N LEU A 49 1.61 -16.93 -9.75
CA LEU A 49 1.59 -18.37 -9.97
C LEU A 49 0.15 -18.89 -10.05
N TYR A 50 -0.08 -19.88 -10.90
CA TYR A 50 -1.41 -20.48 -11.04
C TYR A 50 -1.81 -21.24 -9.75
N PRO A 51 -2.96 -20.96 -9.14
CA PRO A 51 -3.31 -21.53 -7.83
C PRO A 51 -3.53 -23.06 -7.86
N GLY A 52 -3.77 -23.66 -9.03
CA GLY A 52 -3.92 -25.11 -9.21
C GLY A 52 -2.64 -25.92 -8.94
N SER A 53 -1.47 -25.29 -8.97
CA SER A 53 -0.18 -25.94 -8.65
C SER A 53 0.09 -26.11 -7.15
N GLY A 54 -0.80 -25.63 -6.27
CA GLY A 54 -0.64 -25.69 -4.81
C GLY A 54 0.20 -24.56 -4.21
N GLY A 55 0.85 -23.72 -5.03
CA GLY A 55 1.69 -22.61 -4.56
C GLY A 55 0.94 -21.63 -3.66
N TRP A 56 -0.32 -21.32 -3.99
CA TRP A 56 -1.16 -20.43 -3.15
C TRP A 56 -1.41 -20.96 -1.73
N THR A 57 -1.45 -22.27 -1.55
CA THR A 57 -1.58 -22.87 -0.20
C THR A 57 -0.34 -22.59 0.66
N SER A 58 0.84 -22.52 0.04
CA SER A 58 2.08 -22.18 0.73
C SER A 58 2.15 -20.69 1.12
N LEU A 59 1.37 -19.83 0.47
CA LEU A 59 1.29 -18.39 0.76
C LEU A 59 0.28 -18.04 1.86
N GLU A 60 -0.41 -19.04 2.43
CA GLU A 60 -1.29 -18.81 3.58
C GLU A 60 -0.53 -18.12 4.72
N GLY A 61 -1.15 -17.08 5.30
CA GLY A 61 -0.52 -16.24 6.32
C GLY A 61 0.18 -14.99 5.77
N ALA A 62 0.31 -14.81 4.46
CA ALA A 62 0.66 -13.51 3.89
C ALA A 62 -0.43 -12.47 4.23
N GLY A 63 -0.02 -11.23 4.51
CA GLY A 63 -0.98 -10.16 4.81
C GLY A 63 -1.75 -9.70 3.58
N LEU A 64 -1.11 -9.75 2.41
CA LEU A 64 -1.67 -9.31 1.13
C LEU A 64 -1.19 -10.21 -0.01
N LEU A 65 -2.10 -10.57 -0.93
CA LEU A 65 -1.80 -11.32 -2.15
C LEU A 65 -2.37 -10.59 -3.37
N VAL A 66 -1.60 -10.51 -4.45
CA VAL A 66 -2.08 -10.01 -5.75
C VAL A 66 -2.39 -11.19 -6.65
N ALA A 67 -3.64 -11.34 -7.03
CA ALA A 67 -4.07 -12.34 -8.01
C ALA A 67 -3.89 -11.81 -9.43
N ASN A 68 -3.32 -12.61 -10.33
CA ASN A 68 -3.10 -12.25 -11.72
C ASN A 68 -3.39 -13.46 -12.66
N PRO A 69 -4.65 -13.73 -12.99
CA PRO A 69 -5.00 -14.84 -13.88
C PRO A 69 -4.43 -14.74 -15.30
N ASP A 70 -4.44 -13.55 -15.90
CA ASP A 70 -4.08 -13.33 -17.30
C ASP A 70 -3.76 -11.84 -17.53
N SER A 71 -2.67 -11.35 -16.95
CA SER A 71 -2.33 -9.91 -16.92
C SER A 71 -3.53 -9.03 -16.58
N GLY A 72 -4.38 -9.55 -15.68
CA GLY A 72 -5.68 -8.98 -15.31
C GLY A 72 -6.64 -10.06 -14.81
N PRO A 73 -7.97 -9.78 -14.86
CA PRO A 73 -9.01 -10.71 -14.37
C PRO A 73 -9.25 -11.92 -15.28
N GLY A 74 -8.66 -11.96 -16.47
CA GLY A 74 -8.99 -12.91 -17.54
C GLY A 74 -10.36 -12.63 -18.16
N ASP A 75 -10.79 -13.54 -19.06
CA ASP A 75 -12.04 -13.41 -19.83
C ASP A 75 -13.31 -13.64 -18.99
N GLY A 76 -13.16 -14.02 -17.73
CA GLY A 76 -14.27 -14.28 -16.81
C GLY A 76 -13.85 -15.04 -15.56
N ARG A 77 -14.84 -15.61 -14.86
CA ARG A 77 -14.59 -16.31 -13.60
C ARG A 77 -13.86 -17.64 -13.81
N ASP A 78 -12.64 -17.75 -13.36
CA ASP A 78 -11.93 -19.01 -13.17
C ASP A 78 -12.28 -19.59 -11.77
N ALA A 79 -12.74 -20.84 -11.75
CA ALA A 79 -13.19 -21.50 -10.51
C ALA A 79 -11.99 -21.81 -9.57
N THR A 80 -10.80 -22.06 -10.12
CA THR A 80 -9.58 -22.33 -9.35
C THR A 80 -9.10 -21.08 -8.65
N TYR A 81 -9.02 -19.95 -9.37
CA TYR A 81 -8.74 -18.65 -8.77
C TYR A 81 -9.80 -18.23 -7.74
N ALA A 82 -11.09 -18.37 -8.07
CA ALA A 82 -12.16 -18.05 -7.14
C ALA A 82 -12.09 -18.86 -5.84
N GLY A 83 -11.75 -20.13 -5.93
CA GLY A 83 -11.52 -21.00 -4.79
C GLY A 83 -10.28 -20.62 -3.97
N ALA A 84 -9.18 -20.24 -4.63
CA ALA A 84 -7.96 -19.81 -3.98
C ALA A 84 -8.14 -18.46 -3.26
N ILE A 85 -8.75 -17.48 -3.94
CA ILE A 85 -9.08 -16.17 -3.35
C ILE A 85 -9.94 -16.36 -2.09
N LYS A 86 -10.97 -17.22 -2.18
CA LYS A 86 -11.83 -17.48 -1.02
C LYS A 86 -11.06 -18.10 0.14
N ARG A 87 -10.22 -19.12 -0.09
CA ARG A 87 -9.42 -19.75 0.97
C ARG A 87 -8.45 -18.75 1.60
N ALA A 88 -7.73 -17.97 0.81
CA ALA A 88 -6.82 -16.95 1.30
C ALA A 88 -7.56 -15.89 2.14
N HIS A 89 -8.71 -15.41 1.67
CA HIS A 89 -9.57 -14.49 2.41
C HIS A 89 -10.05 -15.11 3.74
N ASP A 90 -10.53 -16.36 3.72
CA ASP A 90 -11.03 -17.05 4.92
C ASP A 90 -9.90 -17.32 5.93
N SER A 91 -8.65 -17.42 5.50
CA SER A 91 -7.45 -17.54 6.35
C SER A 91 -6.91 -16.19 6.88
N GLY A 92 -7.53 -15.08 6.49
CA GLY A 92 -7.18 -13.74 6.97
C GLY A 92 -6.25 -12.94 6.06
N SER A 93 -5.86 -13.48 4.91
CA SER A 93 -5.11 -12.74 3.89
C SER A 93 -6.06 -11.82 3.09
N LYS A 94 -5.62 -10.61 2.80
CA LYS A 94 -6.32 -9.77 1.84
C LYS A 94 -5.88 -10.16 0.42
N VAL A 95 -6.81 -10.37 -0.49
CA VAL A 95 -6.52 -10.66 -1.90
C VAL A 95 -7.01 -9.51 -2.76
N ILE A 96 -6.15 -8.97 -3.61
CA ILE A 96 -6.46 -7.89 -4.55
C ILE A 96 -6.17 -8.34 -5.98
N GLY A 97 -6.84 -7.74 -6.96
CA GLY A 97 -6.72 -8.11 -8.36
C GLY A 97 -5.74 -7.23 -9.12
N TYR A 98 -4.92 -7.82 -9.97
CA TYR A 98 -4.00 -7.12 -10.87
C TYR A 98 -4.74 -6.38 -11.98
N VAL A 99 -4.31 -5.17 -12.30
CA VAL A 99 -4.74 -4.38 -13.45
C VAL A 99 -3.56 -3.61 -14.01
N ASP A 100 -3.21 -3.89 -15.26
CA ASP A 100 -2.20 -3.12 -16.00
C ASP A 100 -2.75 -1.72 -16.34
N THR A 101 -1.96 -0.67 -16.08
CA THR A 101 -2.29 0.71 -16.44
C THR A 101 -1.55 1.22 -17.67
N GLY A 102 -0.55 0.48 -18.17
CA GLY A 102 0.26 0.79 -19.35
C GLY A 102 0.77 2.22 -19.35
N TYR A 103 1.11 2.76 -18.17
CA TYR A 103 1.52 4.15 -18.01
C TYR A 103 0.53 5.14 -18.64
N PHE A 104 -0.76 4.78 -18.71
CA PHE A 104 -1.83 5.53 -19.41
C PHE A 104 -1.51 5.89 -20.86
N GLY A 105 -0.75 5.02 -21.56
CA GLY A 105 -0.37 5.21 -22.96
C GLY A 105 0.75 6.22 -23.21
N THR A 106 1.42 6.73 -22.18
CA THR A 106 2.56 7.66 -22.34
C THR A 106 3.76 7.00 -23.00
N THR A 107 3.84 5.67 -22.98
CA THR A 107 4.86 4.86 -23.66
C THR A 107 4.52 4.57 -25.12
N GLY A 108 3.31 4.88 -25.56
CA GLY A 108 2.80 4.52 -26.89
C GLY A 108 2.22 3.12 -26.99
N TRP A 109 2.16 2.35 -25.90
CA TRP A 109 1.53 1.03 -25.85
C TRP A 109 0.02 1.12 -26.04
N ASP A 110 -0.54 0.13 -26.75
CA ASP A 110 -1.97 0.02 -26.92
C ASP A 110 -2.63 -0.61 -25.70
N ALA A 111 -3.77 -0.04 -25.31
CA ALA A 111 -4.60 -0.62 -24.26
C ALA A 111 -5.25 -1.94 -24.73
N PRO A 112 -5.58 -2.86 -23.81
CA PRO A 112 -6.41 -4.01 -24.10
C PRO A 112 -7.72 -3.60 -24.80
N GLY A 113 -7.91 -4.11 -26.04
CA GLY A 113 -9.01 -3.69 -26.93
C GLY A 113 -8.65 -2.58 -27.91
N GLY A 114 -7.40 -2.12 -27.92
CA GLY A 114 -6.79 -1.22 -28.92
C GLY A 114 -6.80 0.26 -28.58
N GLY A 115 -5.82 0.96 -29.15
CA GLY A 115 -5.60 2.40 -29.02
C GLY A 115 -4.74 2.79 -27.80
N SER A 116 -3.77 3.67 -28.04
CA SER A 116 -2.76 4.09 -27.06
C SER A 116 -3.13 5.38 -26.28
N SER A 117 -4.35 5.90 -26.50
CA SER A 117 -4.75 7.13 -25.79
C SER A 117 -5.06 6.89 -24.31
N THR A 118 -4.88 7.91 -23.49
CA THR A 118 -5.31 7.92 -22.08
C THR A 118 -6.78 7.51 -21.92
N LYS A 119 -7.66 7.88 -22.87
CA LYS A 119 -9.06 7.49 -22.86
C LYS A 119 -9.23 5.99 -23.09
N SER A 120 -8.46 5.40 -24.01
CA SER A 120 -8.49 3.94 -24.29
C SER A 120 -8.05 3.17 -23.04
N TRP A 121 -6.95 3.60 -22.42
CA TRP A 121 -6.46 2.99 -21.19
C TRP A 121 -7.43 3.12 -20.02
N LEU A 122 -8.01 4.30 -19.78
CA LEU A 122 -9.06 4.45 -18.75
C LEU A 122 -10.22 3.48 -18.95
N GLY A 123 -10.71 3.36 -20.20
CA GLY A 123 -11.79 2.43 -20.50
C GLY A 123 -11.42 0.96 -20.32
N ALA A 124 -10.16 0.57 -20.60
CA ALA A 124 -9.67 -0.79 -20.36
C ALA A 124 -9.53 -1.09 -18.85
N ILE A 125 -8.95 -0.15 -18.09
CA ILE A 125 -8.81 -0.25 -16.65
C ILE A 125 -10.19 -0.38 -15.96
N GLU A 126 -11.15 0.47 -16.31
CA GLU A 126 -12.50 0.42 -15.75
C GLU A 126 -13.20 -0.92 -16.05
N ARG A 127 -13.05 -1.46 -17.28
CA ARG A 127 -13.57 -2.82 -17.63
C ARG A 127 -12.89 -3.92 -16.80
N ASN A 128 -11.58 -3.87 -16.60
CA ASN A 128 -10.87 -4.86 -15.79
C ASN A 128 -11.32 -4.81 -14.33
N ILE A 129 -11.51 -3.63 -13.76
CA ILE A 129 -12.08 -3.45 -12.42
C ILE A 129 -13.47 -4.07 -12.35
N ASP A 130 -14.35 -3.79 -13.32
CA ASP A 130 -15.71 -4.36 -13.38
C ASP A 130 -15.67 -5.89 -13.45
N THR A 131 -14.78 -6.46 -14.27
CA THR A 131 -14.61 -7.91 -14.42
C THR A 131 -14.11 -8.54 -13.11
N TRP A 132 -13.15 -7.90 -12.42
CA TRP A 132 -12.67 -8.35 -11.11
C TRP A 132 -13.80 -8.47 -10.10
N TYR A 133 -14.61 -7.42 -9.92
CA TYR A 133 -15.70 -7.44 -8.95
C TYR A 133 -16.83 -8.37 -9.37
N ALA A 134 -17.17 -8.45 -10.66
CA ALA A 134 -18.19 -9.39 -11.16
C ALA A 134 -17.78 -10.86 -10.98
N SER A 135 -16.49 -11.19 -11.24
CA SER A 135 -15.99 -12.57 -11.23
C SER A 135 -15.60 -13.04 -9.83
N TYR A 136 -14.99 -12.18 -9.02
CA TYR A 136 -14.33 -12.58 -7.77
C TYR A 136 -14.77 -11.81 -6.51
N GLY A 137 -15.64 -10.80 -6.64
CA GLY A 137 -16.14 -10.04 -5.49
C GLY A 137 -16.77 -10.94 -4.43
N SER A 138 -17.59 -11.92 -4.83
CA SER A 138 -18.21 -12.91 -3.93
C SER A 138 -17.23 -13.92 -3.33
N SER A 139 -15.99 -13.96 -3.81
CA SER A 139 -14.91 -14.82 -3.29
C SER A 139 -14.04 -14.11 -2.25
N GLY A 140 -14.32 -12.85 -1.91
CA GLY A 140 -13.55 -12.08 -0.93
C GLY A 140 -12.44 -11.22 -1.56
N LEU A 141 -12.62 -10.81 -2.85
CA LEU A 141 -11.72 -9.80 -3.44
C LEU A 141 -11.75 -8.52 -2.60
N GLY A 142 -10.60 -8.08 -2.11
CA GLY A 142 -10.44 -6.97 -1.18
C GLY A 142 -9.83 -5.71 -1.78
N GLY A 143 -9.69 -5.63 -3.12
CA GLY A 143 -9.15 -4.43 -3.76
C GLY A 143 -8.50 -4.67 -5.12
N VAL A 144 -7.68 -3.69 -5.55
CA VAL A 144 -7.01 -3.69 -6.86
C VAL A 144 -5.55 -3.25 -6.74
N PHE A 145 -4.69 -3.90 -7.49
CA PHE A 145 -3.28 -3.57 -7.70
C PHE A 145 -3.12 -3.02 -9.13
N PHE A 146 -2.72 -1.78 -9.24
CA PHE A 146 -2.45 -1.10 -10.50
C PHE A 146 -0.98 -1.15 -10.83
N ASP A 147 -0.63 -1.91 -11.85
CA ASP A 147 0.73 -2.06 -12.33
C ASP A 147 1.07 -1.11 -13.47
N ASP A 148 2.35 -1.10 -13.88
CA ASP A 148 2.88 -0.23 -14.94
C ASP A 148 2.49 1.25 -14.73
N ALA A 149 2.74 1.74 -13.50
CA ALA A 149 2.28 3.04 -13.10
C ALA A 149 3.33 4.13 -13.27
N LEU A 150 2.85 5.34 -13.65
CA LEU A 150 3.64 6.55 -13.63
C LEU A 150 4.01 6.95 -12.20
N ASN A 151 5.18 7.57 -12.03
CA ASN A 151 5.72 7.96 -10.73
C ASN A 151 5.83 9.49 -10.52
N LYS A 152 5.54 10.30 -11.56
CA LYS A 152 5.55 11.75 -11.50
C LYS A 152 4.15 12.32 -11.37
N CYS A 153 4.00 13.47 -10.71
CA CYS A 153 2.71 14.14 -10.58
C CYS A 153 2.06 14.45 -11.92
N GLY A 154 2.86 14.82 -12.90
CA GLY A 154 2.43 15.17 -14.25
C GLY A 154 3.61 15.29 -15.21
N PRO A 155 3.37 15.63 -16.49
CA PRO A 155 4.40 15.70 -17.51
C PRO A 155 5.39 16.87 -17.29
N GLU A 156 4.95 17.92 -16.61
CA GLU A 156 5.74 19.12 -16.36
C GLU A 156 5.75 19.48 -14.88
N PRO A 157 6.77 20.20 -14.39
CA PRO A 157 6.82 20.66 -13.01
C PRO A 157 5.55 21.45 -12.62
N GLY A 158 4.92 21.08 -11.51
CA GLY A 158 3.68 21.67 -11.01
C GLY A 158 2.41 21.11 -11.62
N SER A 159 2.49 20.27 -12.65
CA SER A 159 1.35 19.55 -13.20
C SER A 159 0.93 18.41 -12.26
N THR A 160 -0.39 18.16 -12.17
CA THR A 160 -0.98 17.03 -11.44
C THR A 160 -1.77 16.08 -12.37
N GLN A 161 -1.51 16.18 -13.68
CA GLN A 161 -2.28 15.45 -14.69
C GLN A 161 -2.19 13.95 -14.48
N TYR A 162 -1.00 13.39 -14.25
CA TYR A 162 -0.82 11.95 -14.10
C TYR A 162 -1.44 11.44 -12.80
N VAL A 163 -1.10 12.05 -11.67
CA VAL A 163 -1.68 11.63 -10.38
C VAL A 163 -3.21 11.78 -10.36
N GLY A 164 -3.77 12.72 -11.12
CA GLY A 164 -5.21 12.89 -11.30
C GLY A 164 -5.87 11.66 -11.95
N LEU A 165 -5.18 10.97 -12.88
CA LEU A 165 -5.65 9.73 -13.49
C LEU A 165 -5.74 8.60 -12.45
N TYR A 166 -4.69 8.44 -11.62
CA TYR A 166 -4.69 7.41 -10.57
C TYR A 166 -5.73 7.69 -9.50
N LYS A 167 -5.95 8.95 -9.10
CA LYS A 167 -7.07 9.30 -8.21
C LYS A 167 -8.42 8.91 -8.80
N LYS A 168 -8.62 9.12 -10.11
CA LYS A 168 -9.85 8.76 -10.80
C LYS A 168 -10.11 7.25 -10.75
N ILE A 169 -9.11 6.41 -11.09
CA ILE A 169 -9.29 4.94 -11.06
C ILE A 169 -9.40 4.42 -9.62
N ARG A 170 -8.69 5.02 -8.65
CA ARG A 170 -8.90 4.75 -7.22
C ARG A 170 -10.34 5.00 -6.80
N ASP A 171 -10.87 6.16 -7.13
CA ASP A 171 -12.25 6.52 -6.77
C ASP A 171 -13.26 5.59 -7.45
N TYR A 172 -12.96 5.11 -8.67
CA TYR A 172 -13.77 4.10 -9.34
C TYR A 172 -13.77 2.77 -8.57
N VAL A 173 -12.62 2.27 -8.11
CA VAL A 173 -12.54 1.08 -7.23
C VAL A 173 -13.34 1.31 -5.95
N LYS A 174 -13.14 2.45 -5.28
CA LYS A 174 -13.84 2.78 -4.03
C LYS A 174 -15.36 2.93 -4.21
N SER A 175 -15.82 3.20 -5.42
CA SER A 175 -17.26 3.19 -5.75
C SER A 175 -17.86 1.79 -5.80
N LYS A 176 -17.05 0.76 -6.08
CA LYS A 176 -17.48 -0.67 -6.04
C LYS A 176 -17.46 -1.22 -4.62
N ASP A 177 -16.41 -0.89 -3.88
CA ASP A 177 -16.24 -1.25 -2.47
C ASP A 177 -15.42 -0.15 -1.77
N SER A 178 -16.07 0.59 -0.87
CA SER A 178 -15.44 1.70 -0.15
C SER A 178 -14.29 1.25 0.78
N SER A 179 -14.27 -0.03 1.16
CA SER A 179 -13.24 -0.65 2.00
C SER A 179 -12.07 -1.25 1.20
N ALA A 180 -12.19 -1.33 -0.14
CA ALA A 180 -11.19 -1.93 -1.02
C ALA A 180 -9.82 -1.28 -0.83
N GLN A 181 -8.76 -2.08 -0.76
CA GLN A 181 -7.39 -1.59 -0.80
C GLN A 181 -6.98 -1.29 -2.24
N VAL A 182 -6.47 -0.09 -2.47
CA VAL A 182 -5.92 0.32 -3.77
C VAL A 182 -4.41 0.43 -3.63
N VAL A 183 -3.70 -0.37 -4.41
CA VAL A 183 -2.24 -0.36 -4.53
C VAL A 183 -1.87 0.19 -5.91
N ILE A 184 -0.86 1.03 -5.97
CA ILE A 184 -0.26 1.50 -7.23
C ILE A 184 1.21 1.08 -7.25
N ASN A 185 1.63 0.42 -8.34
CA ASN A 185 3.00 -0.03 -8.55
C ASN A 185 3.72 0.74 -9.67
N PRO A 186 4.45 1.80 -9.36
CA PRO A 186 5.42 2.39 -10.27
C PRO A 186 6.81 1.71 -10.23
N GLY A 187 7.02 0.73 -9.34
CA GLY A 187 8.28 0.00 -9.19
C GLY A 187 9.46 0.85 -8.70
N THR A 188 9.26 2.12 -8.43
CA THR A 188 10.31 3.09 -8.08
C THR A 188 9.78 4.20 -7.18
N GLY A 189 10.70 4.98 -6.59
CA GLY A 189 10.33 6.15 -5.78
C GLY A 189 9.40 7.11 -6.52
N THR A 190 8.34 7.54 -5.85
CA THR A 190 7.29 8.39 -6.41
C THR A 190 7.31 9.81 -5.86
N ASP A 191 6.79 10.75 -6.63
CA ASP A 191 6.53 12.10 -6.12
C ASP A 191 5.47 12.05 -5.01
N LYS A 192 5.62 12.91 -3.99
CA LYS A 192 4.75 12.96 -2.81
C LYS A 192 3.24 13.07 -3.13
N CYS A 193 2.88 13.62 -4.28
CA CYS A 193 1.47 13.75 -4.70
C CYS A 193 0.72 12.40 -4.80
N TYR A 194 1.46 11.29 -4.93
CA TYR A 194 0.87 9.94 -4.94
C TYR A 194 0.43 9.44 -3.55
N ALA A 195 0.93 10.04 -2.47
CA ALA A 195 0.57 9.63 -1.11
C ALA A 195 -0.96 9.60 -0.86
N ASP A 196 -1.71 10.47 -1.56
CA ASP A 196 -3.18 10.55 -1.49
C ASP A 196 -3.89 9.87 -2.67
N ALA A 197 -3.14 9.25 -3.60
CA ALA A 197 -3.71 8.58 -4.77
C ALA A 197 -3.93 7.08 -4.55
N ALA A 198 -3.32 6.48 -3.53
CA ALA A 198 -3.41 5.07 -3.19
C ALA A 198 -3.48 4.84 -1.68
N ASP A 199 -3.92 3.65 -1.28
CA ASP A 199 -3.78 3.20 0.09
C ASP A 199 -2.33 2.73 0.34
N THR A 200 -1.71 2.08 -0.65
CA THR A 200 -0.32 1.60 -0.63
C THR A 200 0.37 1.88 -1.97
N LEU A 201 1.66 2.13 -1.94
CA LEU A 201 2.53 2.37 -3.10
C LEU A 201 3.71 1.40 -3.08
N VAL A 202 3.97 0.72 -4.20
CA VAL A 202 5.23 0.00 -4.39
C VAL A 202 6.29 1.03 -4.78
N THR A 203 7.12 1.42 -3.83
CA THR A 203 8.14 2.46 -4.02
C THR A 203 9.52 1.90 -4.33
N PHE A 204 9.66 0.59 -4.31
CA PHE A 204 10.82 -0.14 -4.79
C PHE A 204 10.41 -1.51 -5.35
N GLU A 205 10.87 -1.79 -6.55
CA GLU A 205 10.87 -3.10 -7.18
C GLU A 205 12.20 -3.28 -7.91
N GLY A 206 12.97 -4.26 -7.50
CA GLY A 206 14.31 -4.45 -8.07
C GLY A 206 15.10 -5.58 -7.42
N SER A 207 16.29 -5.85 -7.98
CA SER A 207 17.20 -6.86 -7.44
C SER A 207 17.72 -6.48 -6.06
N TYR A 208 18.11 -7.48 -5.26
CA TYR A 208 18.76 -7.26 -3.97
C TYR A 208 19.99 -6.35 -4.10
N ALA A 209 20.76 -6.50 -5.17
CA ALA A 209 21.94 -5.66 -5.41
C ALA A 209 21.56 -4.17 -5.51
N SER A 210 20.52 -3.84 -6.28
CA SER A 210 20.02 -2.46 -6.38
C SER A 210 19.33 -1.99 -5.10
N TYR A 211 18.73 -2.92 -4.35
CA TYR A 211 18.10 -2.60 -3.07
C TYR A 211 19.10 -2.10 -2.02
N GLN A 212 20.33 -2.61 -2.01
CA GLN A 212 21.35 -2.17 -1.05
C GLN A 212 21.59 -0.64 -1.14
N ASP A 213 21.60 -0.09 -2.35
CA ASP A 213 21.85 1.34 -2.60
C ASP A 213 20.59 2.21 -2.63
N PHE A 214 19.41 1.59 -2.59
CA PHE A 214 18.13 2.31 -2.64
C PHE A 214 17.97 3.25 -1.44
N LYS A 215 17.56 4.48 -1.72
CA LYS A 215 17.26 5.50 -0.72
C LYS A 215 15.82 6.00 -0.91
N PRO A 216 14.93 5.74 0.06
CA PRO A 216 13.57 6.24 0.01
C PRO A 216 13.51 7.77 -0.08
N GLN A 217 12.47 8.28 -0.70
CA GLN A 217 12.18 9.71 -0.67
C GLN A 217 11.91 10.19 0.77
N PRO A 218 12.23 11.44 1.13
CA PRO A 218 12.00 11.93 2.49
C PRO A 218 10.55 11.80 2.98
N TRP A 219 9.57 11.91 2.09
CA TRP A 219 8.17 11.76 2.44
C TRP A 219 7.80 10.31 2.77
N GLU A 220 8.42 9.32 2.10
CA GLU A 220 8.22 7.89 2.35
C GLU A 220 8.65 7.52 3.77
N MET A 221 9.76 8.10 4.24
CA MET A 221 10.27 7.88 5.60
C MET A 221 9.38 8.45 6.70
N SER A 222 8.51 9.41 6.37
CA SER A 222 7.58 10.06 7.30
C SER A 222 6.12 9.63 7.12
N ALA A 223 5.84 8.82 6.11
CA ALA A 223 4.50 8.28 5.85
C ALA A 223 4.13 7.20 6.88
N ASP A 224 2.84 6.88 6.96
CA ASP A 224 2.41 5.64 7.60
C ASP A 224 3.07 4.45 6.90
N PRO A 225 3.73 3.52 7.60
CA PRO A 225 4.38 2.37 6.97
C PRO A 225 3.49 1.57 6.04
N SER A 226 2.19 1.45 6.32
CA SER A 226 1.24 0.76 5.45
C SER A 226 1.10 1.37 4.04
N LYS A 227 1.60 2.57 3.85
CA LYS A 227 1.69 3.24 2.54
C LYS A 227 2.82 2.72 1.66
N ILE A 228 3.80 2.01 2.22
CA ILE A 228 5.05 1.68 1.54
C ILE A 228 5.19 0.17 1.40
N TRP A 229 5.39 -0.27 0.18
CA TRP A 229 5.66 -1.67 -0.16
C TRP A 229 6.94 -1.77 -0.98
N HIS A 230 7.83 -2.70 -0.60
CA HIS A 230 9.06 -3.02 -1.33
C HIS A 230 9.02 -4.45 -1.84
N LEU A 231 9.40 -4.63 -3.11
CA LEU A 231 9.54 -5.90 -3.81
C LEU A 231 11.01 -6.11 -4.16
N VAL A 232 11.60 -7.21 -3.66
CA VAL A 232 13.04 -7.46 -3.80
C VAL A 232 13.25 -8.86 -4.36
N TYR A 233 13.80 -8.96 -5.56
CA TYR A 233 14.12 -10.22 -6.23
C TYR A 233 15.64 -10.48 -6.29
N GLU A 234 16.07 -11.61 -6.84
CA GLU A 234 17.49 -12.03 -6.90
C GLU A 234 18.16 -11.99 -5.51
N THR A 235 17.48 -12.50 -4.49
CA THR A 235 17.95 -12.45 -3.12
C THR A 235 18.36 -13.85 -2.65
N ASP A 236 19.63 -14.10 -2.49
CA ASP A 236 20.10 -15.35 -1.87
C ASP A 236 19.46 -15.57 -0.48
N ALA A 237 19.19 -16.82 -0.12
CA ALA A 237 18.63 -17.18 1.18
C ALA A 237 19.48 -16.66 2.37
N SER A 238 20.81 -16.50 2.19
CA SER A 238 21.70 -15.91 3.19
C SER A 238 21.51 -14.40 3.37
N ARG A 239 20.89 -13.70 2.41
CA ARG A 239 20.65 -12.25 2.38
C ARG A 239 19.22 -11.85 2.69
N MET A 240 18.29 -12.80 2.67
CA MET A 240 16.86 -12.54 2.91
C MET A 240 16.61 -11.73 4.21
N SER A 241 17.23 -12.13 5.32
CA SER A 241 17.03 -11.42 6.59
C SER A 241 17.58 -9.99 6.58
N GLU A 242 18.64 -9.75 5.80
CA GLU A 242 19.18 -8.40 5.59
C GLU A 242 18.21 -7.54 4.75
N ALA A 243 17.65 -8.11 3.66
CA ALA A 243 16.65 -7.42 2.84
C ALA A 243 15.42 -7.01 3.67
N VAL A 244 14.89 -7.92 4.50
CA VAL A 244 13.79 -7.62 5.44
C VAL A 244 14.19 -6.54 6.46
N SER A 245 15.40 -6.60 7.02
CA SER A 245 15.87 -5.56 7.95
C SER A 245 15.98 -4.19 7.27
N LEU A 246 16.51 -4.13 6.04
CA LEU A 246 16.59 -2.91 5.27
C LEU A 246 15.18 -2.34 4.96
N SER A 247 14.19 -3.19 4.65
CA SER A 247 12.83 -2.72 4.39
C SER A 247 12.21 -2.03 5.61
N LYS A 248 12.42 -2.60 6.82
CA LYS A 248 11.98 -1.99 8.09
C LYS A 248 12.65 -0.64 8.36
N GLN A 249 13.97 -0.56 8.09
CA GLN A 249 14.72 0.69 8.23
C GLN A 249 14.23 1.76 7.23
N ARG A 250 13.70 1.34 6.08
CA ARG A 250 13.18 2.18 5.01
C ARG A 250 11.68 2.45 5.11
N ASN A 251 11.09 2.20 6.27
CA ASN A 251 9.69 2.48 6.60
C ASN A 251 8.67 1.69 5.77
N ALA A 252 9.04 0.55 5.17
CA ALA A 252 8.11 -0.30 4.45
C ALA A 252 7.21 -1.08 5.43
N GLY A 253 5.90 -0.92 5.32
CA GLY A 253 4.91 -1.72 6.05
C GLY A 253 4.58 -3.03 5.33
N TYR A 254 4.92 -3.12 4.04
CA TYR A 254 4.84 -4.35 3.25
C TYR A 254 6.18 -4.65 2.60
N VAL A 255 6.53 -5.94 2.55
CA VAL A 255 7.73 -6.42 1.86
C VAL A 255 7.47 -7.78 1.27
N TYR A 256 8.12 -8.08 0.16
CA TYR A 256 8.30 -9.42 -0.37
C TYR A 256 9.73 -9.57 -0.89
N VAL A 257 10.36 -10.68 -0.53
CA VAL A 257 11.72 -11.01 -0.94
C VAL A 257 11.70 -12.37 -1.59
N THR A 258 12.30 -12.50 -2.78
CA THR A 258 12.40 -13.79 -3.47
C THR A 258 13.81 -14.07 -4.00
N ASP A 259 14.15 -15.33 -4.10
CA ASP A 259 15.38 -15.84 -4.74
C ASP A 259 15.23 -16.00 -6.26
N GLU A 260 14.02 -15.85 -6.78
CA GLU A 260 13.79 -15.81 -8.22
C GLU A 260 14.46 -14.60 -8.87
N ASP A 261 14.88 -14.78 -10.12
CA ASP A 261 15.47 -13.71 -10.93
C ASP A 261 14.49 -13.12 -11.95
N ASN A 262 14.86 -11.99 -12.52
CA ASN A 262 14.07 -11.32 -13.57
C ASN A 262 14.63 -11.64 -14.97
N THR A 263 15.17 -12.86 -15.17
CA THR A 263 15.64 -13.30 -16.47
C THR A 263 14.46 -13.79 -17.32
N PRO A 264 14.25 -13.24 -18.52
CA PRO A 264 13.17 -13.73 -19.39
C PRO A 264 13.37 -15.21 -19.73
N ALA A 265 12.30 -15.99 -19.69
CA ALA A 265 12.30 -17.33 -20.27
C ALA A 265 12.48 -17.27 -21.79
N ASP A 266 12.87 -18.39 -22.40
CA ASP A 266 13.09 -18.47 -23.86
C ASP A 266 11.83 -18.02 -24.63
N GLY A 267 11.98 -16.92 -25.37
CA GLY A 267 10.91 -16.35 -26.20
C GLY A 267 10.04 -15.30 -25.50
N GLU A 268 10.29 -15.00 -24.23
CA GLU A 268 9.62 -13.93 -23.49
C GLU A 268 10.42 -12.62 -23.56
N ALA A 269 9.71 -11.50 -23.48
CA ALA A 269 10.32 -10.17 -23.50
C ALA A 269 10.79 -9.73 -22.11
N TRP A 270 10.21 -10.29 -21.04
CA TRP A 270 10.41 -9.90 -19.64
C TRP A 270 10.46 -11.13 -18.74
N GLY A 271 11.29 -11.11 -17.71
CA GLY A 271 11.28 -12.10 -16.65
C GLY A 271 10.10 -11.89 -15.68
N ASN A 272 9.77 -12.94 -14.93
CA ASN A 272 8.73 -12.89 -13.90
C ASN A 272 9.25 -13.48 -12.58
N PRO A 273 9.80 -12.67 -11.68
CA PRO A 273 10.31 -13.14 -10.39
C PRO A 273 9.18 -13.48 -9.38
N TRP A 274 7.92 -13.44 -9.82
CA TRP A 274 6.74 -13.59 -8.96
C TRP A 274 5.93 -14.87 -9.23
N ASP A 275 6.45 -15.78 -10.03
CA ASP A 275 5.75 -16.98 -10.50
C ASP A 275 5.98 -18.23 -9.66
N SER A 276 6.77 -18.11 -8.60
CA SER A 276 7.06 -19.19 -7.65
C SER A 276 7.10 -18.70 -6.19
N VAL A 277 7.14 -19.66 -5.26
CA VAL A 277 7.28 -19.37 -3.82
C VAL A 277 8.77 -19.46 -3.47
N PRO A 278 9.37 -18.45 -2.82
CA PRO A 278 10.78 -18.45 -2.51
C PRO A 278 11.19 -19.63 -1.61
N SER A 279 12.38 -20.16 -1.83
CA SER A 279 12.90 -21.32 -1.10
C SER A 279 12.97 -21.11 0.42
N PHE A 280 12.98 -19.86 0.86
CA PHE A 280 13.06 -19.44 2.25
C PHE A 280 11.76 -18.86 2.84
N TRP A 281 10.60 -19.09 2.22
CA TRP A 281 9.30 -18.51 2.60
C TRP A 281 9.03 -18.48 4.11
N SER A 282 9.16 -19.63 4.77
CA SER A 282 8.90 -19.71 6.22
C SER A 282 9.84 -18.84 7.06
N LYS A 283 11.08 -18.67 6.61
CA LYS A 283 12.06 -17.80 7.30
C LYS A 283 11.77 -16.33 7.04
N GLU A 284 11.29 -15.98 5.84
CA GLU A 284 10.89 -14.62 5.52
C GLU A 284 9.69 -14.20 6.37
N THR A 285 8.63 -15.01 6.42
CA THR A 285 7.45 -14.72 7.26
C THR A 285 7.82 -14.57 8.74
N GLU A 286 8.73 -15.40 9.25
CA GLU A 286 9.28 -15.26 10.60
C GLU A 286 10.09 -13.96 10.77
N ALA A 287 10.96 -13.60 9.83
CA ALA A 287 11.77 -12.39 9.89
C ALA A 287 10.91 -11.10 9.83
N VAL A 288 9.85 -11.11 9.01
CA VAL A 288 8.89 -10.00 8.89
C VAL A 288 8.10 -9.82 10.18
N SER A 289 7.67 -10.91 10.84
CA SER A 289 6.88 -10.85 12.07
C SER A 289 7.68 -10.40 13.31
N LYS A 290 9.01 -10.49 13.28
CA LYS A 290 9.87 -10.01 14.37
C LYS A 290 9.95 -8.46 14.33
N ASN A 291 9.66 -7.80 15.45
CA ASN A 291 9.82 -6.35 15.63
C ASN A 291 11.29 -5.94 15.74
#